data_c6750b69ef507ae0d73afb6dc1498264
#
_entry.id   c6750b69ef507ae0d73afb6dc1498264
#
_cell.length_a   1.000
_cell.length_b   1.000
_cell.length_c   1.000
_cell.angle_alpha   90.00
_cell.angle_beta   90.00
_cell.angle_gamma   90.00
#
_symmetry.space_group_name_H-M   'P 1'
#
loop_
_entity.id
_entity.type
_entity.pdbx_description
1 polymer ?
#
loop_
_entity_poly.entity_id
_entity_poly.type
_entity_poly.pdbx_seq_one_letter_code
_entity_poly.pdbx_strand_id
1 'polypeptide(L)'
;MRGAAKGALAPATLEARAVSAWFGSHQVLQQVSLTMPAGQVTALIGPSGCGKSTFLRTLNRMHELIPTAAMGGEVLFDGEDIYAPERRLTDARRRIGMVFQKPNPFPAMSIYDNVVAGLRLTGTRVGRREKDELVEESLTRAGLWKEVRDRLRQPGGALSGGQQQRLCIARALAVRPQVLLMDEPCSALDPTSTRRVEETIHELAGQVTVVIVTHNMQQAARVSQQCAFFLAEQGTPGGIVEHGPTEHIFGTPEDQRTADYVAGRFG
;
A
#
# COMPACT_ATOMS: atom_id res chain seq x y z
N MET A 1 -3.15 -21.71 17.50
CA MET A 1 -2.80 -21.86 16.07
C MET A 1 -4.08 -21.61 15.27
N ARG A 2 -4.25 -20.39 14.73
CA ARG A 2 -5.39 -20.06 13.86
C ARG A 2 -5.06 -20.59 12.47
N GLY A 3 -5.95 -21.43 11.90
CA GLY A 3 -5.72 -22.07 10.61
C GLY A 3 -5.46 -21.07 9.51
N ALA A 4 -4.37 -21.26 8.79
CA ALA A 4 -4.09 -20.52 7.56
C ALA A 4 -5.25 -20.75 6.58
N ALA A 5 -5.85 -19.66 6.09
CA ALA A 5 -6.92 -19.71 5.10
C ALA A 5 -6.44 -20.52 3.88
N LYS A 6 -7.20 -21.53 3.47
CA LYS A 6 -6.88 -22.36 2.30
C LYS A 6 -6.71 -21.47 1.07
N GLY A 7 -5.46 -21.34 0.56
CA GLY A 7 -5.12 -20.68 -0.68
C GLY A 7 -4.54 -19.24 -0.56
N ALA A 8 -4.19 -18.73 0.62
CA ALA A 8 -3.41 -17.50 0.74
C ALA A 8 -1.97 -17.78 0.24
N LEU A 9 -1.50 -16.95 -0.71
CA LEU A 9 -0.10 -16.97 -1.13
C LEU A 9 0.75 -16.44 0.04
N ALA A 10 1.96 -16.95 0.21
CA ALA A 10 2.91 -16.41 1.17
C ALA A 10 3.22 -14.94 0.84
N PRO A 11 3.43 -14.06 1.85
CA PRO A 11 3.90 -12.71 1.60
C PRO A 11 5.24 -12.73 0.84
N ALA A 12 5.46 -11.76 -0.03
CA ALA A 12 6.65 -11.66 -0.88
C ALA A 12 7.56 -10.52 -0.43
N THR A 13 8.86 -10.64 -0.63
CA THR A 13 9.80 -9.54 -0.51
C THR A 13 9.69 -8.64 -1.75
N LEU A 14 9.64 -7.34 -1.53
CA LEU A 14 9.73 -6.35 -2.59
C LEU A 14 11.03 -5.55 -2.41
N GLU A 15 11.81 -5.40 -3.48
CA GLU A 15 13.09 -4.69 -3.44
C GLU A 15 13.17 -3.70 -4.59
N ALA A 16 13.50 -2.46 -4.28
CA ALA A 16 13.84 -1.44 -5.26
C ALA A 16 15.36 -1.29 -5.31
N ARG A 17 15.94 -1.25 -6.52
CA ARG A 17 17.38 -1.06 -6.75
C ARG A 17 17.61 0.14 -7.65
N ALA A 18 18.24 1.18 -7.11
CA ALA A 18 18.60 2.40 -7.81
C ALA A 18 17.44 2.99 -8.63
N VAL A 19 16.21 2.93 -8.10
CA VAL A 19 15.02 3.42 -8.79
C VAL A 19 15.07 4.93 -8.94
N SER A 20 14.99 5.38 -10.19
CA SER A 20 14.86 6.79 -10.56
C SER A 20 13.57 6.96 -11.37
N ALA A 21 12.87 8.09 -11.20
CA ALA A 21 11.58 8.30 -11.86
C ALA A 21 11.45 9.74 -12.37
N TRP A 22 10.80 9.88 -13.53
CA TRP A 22 10.61 11.16 -14.23
C TRP A 22 9.15 11.35 -14.64
N PHE A 23 8.75 12.61 -14.79
CA PHE A 23 7.60 13.06 -15.55
C PHE A 23 8.08 14.04 -16.62
N GLY A 24 8.09 13.64 -17.88
CA GLY A 24 8.75 14.37 -18.95
C GLY A 24 10.24 14.53 -18.66
N SER A 25 10.71 15.78 -18.65
CA SER A 25 12.11 16.13 -18.31
C SER A 25 12.34 16.29 -16.79
N HIS A 26 11.29 16.30 -15.97
CA HIS A 26 11.42 16.52 -14.53
C HIS A 26 11.69 15.23 -13.80
N GLN A 27 12.88 15.10 -13.21
CA GLN A 27 13.24 13.98 -12.35
C GLN A 27 12.65 14.18 -10.95
N VAL A 28 11.88 13.21 -10.48
CA VAL A 28 11.22 13.26 -9.16
C VAL A 28 11.92 12.38 -8.14
N LEU A 29 12.53 11.27 -8.58
CA LEU A 29 13.26 10.34 -7.73
C LEU A 29 14.64 10.05 -8.31
N GLN A 30 15.64 9.93 -7.44
CA GLN A 30 17.01 9.61 -7.83
C GLN A 30 17.57 8.44 -7.02
N GLN A 31 17.90 7.34 -7.72
CA GLN A 31 18.63 6.17 -7.21
C GLN A 31 18.13 5.62 -5.87
N VAL A 32 16.81 5.53 -5.70
CA VAL A 32 16.19 5.01 -4.49
C VAL A 32 16.37 3.50 -4.41
N SER A 33 17.01 3.03 -3.35
CA SER A 33 17.17 1.60 -3.05
C SER A 33 16.55 1.30 -1.69
N LEU A 34 15.66 0.30 -1.63
CA LEU A 34 14.96 -0.09 -0.41
C LEU A 34 14.49 -1.53 -0.51
N THR A 35 14.77 -2.31 0.53
CA THR A 35 14.19 -3.65 0.70
C THR A 35 12.99 -3.57 1.64
N MET A 36 11.85 -4.10 1.21
CA MET A 36 10.62 -4.25 1.99
C MET A 36 10.42 -5.74 2.30
N PRO A 37 10.77 -6.18 3.51
CA PRO A 37 10.80 -7.59 3.87
C PRO A 37 9.42 -8.25 3.84
N ALA A 38 9.38 -9.54 3.45
CA ALA A 38 8.16 -10.32 3.41
C ALA A 38 7.41 -10.32 4.75
N GLY A 39 6.11 -10.05 4.71
CA GLY A 39 5.23 -10.08 5.88
C GLY A 39 5.44 -8.93 6.87
N GLN A 40 6.28 -7.95 6.57
CA GLN A 40 6.46 -6.76 7.39
C GLN A 40 5.72 -5.56 6.81
N VAL A 41 5.50 -4.57 7.66
CA VAL A 41 5.01 -3.25 7.29
C VAL A 41 6.19 -2.29 7.19
N THR A 42 6.40 -1.70 6.00
CA THR A 42 7.41 -0.67 5.77
C THR A 42 6.71 0.68 5.60
N ALA A 43 7.02 1.65 6.47
CA ALA A 43 6.52 3.01 6.34
C ALA A 43 7.47 3.88 5.52
N LEU A 44 6.91 4.68 4.62
CA LEU A 44 7.61 5.72 3.87
C LEU A 44 7.16 7.07 4.43
N ILE A 45 8.07 7.78 5.10
CA ILE A 45 7.81 9.09 5.73
C ILE A 45 8.62 10.19 5.03
N GLY A 46 8.25 11.44 5.24
CA GLY A 46 8.94 12.60 4.69
C GLY A 46 7.97 13.71 4.27
N PRO A 47 8.49 14.91 3.95
CA PRO A 47 7.70 16.06 3.52
C PRO A 47 6.84 15.78 2.29
N SER A 48 5.79 16.59 2.11
CA SER A 48 4.98 16.54 0.88
C SER A 48 5.85 16.91 -0.34
N GLY A 49 5.63 16.22 -1.46
CA GLY A 49 6.37 16.49 -2.71
C GLY A 49 7.73 15.80 -2.85
N CYS A 50 8.26 15.10 -1.83
CA CYS A 50 9.56 14.41 -1.93
C CYS A 50 9.53 13.07 -2.70
N GLY A 51 8.44 12.73 -3.39
CA GLY A 51 8.40 11.59 -4.30
C GLY A 51 7.87 10.27 -3.73
N LYS A 52 7.44 10.17 -2.46
CA LYS A 52 6.95 8.93 -1.82
C LYS A 52 5.84 8.22 -2.60
N SER A 53 4.79 8.96 -2.99
CA SER A 53 3.69 8.38 -3.77
C SER A 53 4.12 8.01 -5.19
N THR A 54 5.10 8.71 -5.77
CA THR A 54 5.73 8.33 -7.04
C THR A 54 6.49 7.03 -6.87
N PHE A 55 7.33 6.91 -5.84
CA PHE A 55 8.03 5.67 -5.52
C PHE A 55 7.05 4.51 -5.31
N LEU A 56 5.99 4.71 -4.51
CA LEU A 56 4.97 3.68 -4.30
C LEU A 56 4.35 3.18 -5.62
N ARG A 57 4.11 4.08 -6.58
CA ARG A 57 3.55 3.73 -7.90
C ARG A 57 4.53 3.04 -8.82
N THR A 58 5.84 3.18 -8.63
CA THR A 58 6.82 2.38 -9.37
C THR A 58 6.80 0.92 -8.92
N LEU A 59 6.51 0.66 -7.65
CA LEU A 59 6.50 -0.69 -7.07
C LEU A 59 5.44 -1.63 -7.65
N ASN A 60 4.41 -1.11 -8.33
CA ASN A 60 3.35 -1.90 -8.99
C ASN A 60 3.14 -1.52 -10.46
N ARG A 61 4.09 -0.82 -11.06
CA ARG A 61 4.06 -0.37 -12.45
C ARG A 61 2.90 0.58 -12.77
N MET A 62 2.33 1.27 -11.77
CA MET A 62 1.30 2.30 -12.03
C MET A 62 1.89 3.60 -12.55
N HIS A 63 3.19 3.83 -12.35
CA HIS A 63 3.89 4.98 -12.90
C HIS A 63 3.78 5.02 -14.44
N GLU A 64 3.86 3.88 -15.11
CA GLU A 64 3.73 3.73 -16.56
C GLU A 64 2.35 4.11 -17.14
N LEU A 65 1.33 4.33 -16.30
CA LEU A 65 0.02 4.81 -16.77
C LEU A 65 0.04 6.28 -17.22
N ILE A 66 1.08 7.00 -16.88
CA ILE A 66 1.25 8.39 -17.26
C ILE A 66 2.14 8.41 -18.50
N PRO A 67 1.65 8.91 -19.65
CA PRO A 67 2.37 8.81 -20.93
C PRO A 67 3.76 9.45 -20.94
N THR A 68 3.99 10.46 -20.09
CA THR A 68 5.28 11.15 -19.96
C THR A 68 6.16 10.59 -18.86
N ALA A 69 5.71 9.55 -18.15
CA ALA A 69 6.48 8.97 -17.05
C ALA A 69 7.54 8.01 -17.58
N ALA A 70 8.72 8.06 -16.97
CA ALA A 70 9.81 7.13 -17.21
C ALA A 70 10.39 6.65 -15.88
N MET A 71 10.94 5.45 -15.87
CA MET A 71 11.61 4.85 -14.72
C MET A 71 12.94 4.23 -15.17
N GLY A 72 13.96 4.33 -14.31
CA GLY A 72 15.22 3.60 -14.39
C GLY A 72 15.47 2.84 -13.10
N GLY A 73 16.37 1.86 -13.13
CA GLY A 73 16.61 0.94 -12.03
C GLY A 73 15.71 -0.29 -12.11
N GLU A 74 15.65 -1.08 -11.04
CA GLU A 74 14.93 -2.35 -10.98
C GLU A 74 13.96 -2.39 -9.81
N VAL A 75 12.84 -3.09 -9.98
CA VAL A 75 11.93 -3.46 -8.89
C VAL A 75 11.77 -4.97 -8.89
N LEU A 76 12.30 -5.60 -7.85
CA LEU A 76 12.31 -7.05 -7.73
C LEU A 76 11.20 -7.52 -6.80
N PHE A 77 10.45 -8.51 -7.25
CA PHE A 77 9.45 -9.23 -6.48
C PHE A 77 9.95 -10.66 -6.27
N ASP A 78 10.33 -11.00 -5.03
CA ASP A 78 11.02 -12.25 -4.70
C ASP A 78 12.24 -12.52 -5.61
N GLY A 79 13.02 -11.47 -5.91
CA GLY A 79 14.21 -11.55 -6.74
C GLY A 79 13.97 -11.48 -8.25
N GLU A 80 12.71 -11.41 -8.71
CA GLU A 80 12.37 -11.33 -10.14
C GLU A 80 11.95 -9.89 -10.51
N ASP A 81 12.60 -9.30 -11.52
CA ASP A 81 12.27 -7.94 -11.97
C ASP A 81 10.86 -7.89 -12.58
N ILE A 82 9.99 -7.07 -11.98
CA ILE A 82 8.61 -6.88 -12.47
C ILE A 82 8.54 -6.05 -13.76
N TYR A 83 9.63 -5.35 -14.13
CA TYR A 83 9.74 -4.57 -15.36
C TYR A 83 10.40 -5.33 -16.52
N ALA A 84 10.85 -6.57 -16.30
CA ALA A 84 11.41 -7.39 -17.35
C ALA A 84 10.44 -7.50 -18.54
N PRO A 85 10.92 -7.44 -19.82
CA PRO A 85 10.07 -7.36 -21.00
C PRO A 85 9.07 -8.51 -21.15
N GLU A 86 9.41 -9.69 -20.63
CA GLU A 86 8.54 -10.88 -20.65
C GLU A 86 7.43 -10.84 -19.58
N ARG A 87 7.50 -9.92 -18.61
CA ARG A 87 6.53 -9.81 -17.51
C ARG A 87 5.31 -8.99 -17.92
N ARG A 88 4.14 -9.61 -17.78
CA ARG A 88 2.88 -8.90 -18.03
C ARG A 88 2.57 -7.93 -16.92
N LEU A 89 2.16 -6.73 -17.28
CA LEU A 89 1.72 -5.68 -16.37
C LEU A 89 0.60 -6.16 -15.41
N THR A 90 -0.31 -6.98 -15.93
CA THR A 90 -1.43 -7.55 -15.16
C THR A 90 -0.97 -8.49 -14.06
N ASP A 91 0.13 -9.22 -14.26
CA ASP A 91 0.65 -10.18 -13.28
C ASP A 91 1.25 -9.44 -12.08
N ALA A 92 2.03 -8.38 -12.32
CA ALA A 92 2.55 -7.51 -11.26
C ALA A 92 1.39 -6.91 -10.44
N ARG A 93 0.39 -6.31 -11.10
CA ARG A 93 -0.74 -5.64 -10.44
C ARG A 93 -1.70 -6.60 -9.73
N ARG A 94 -1.72 -7.88 -10.09
CA ARG A 94 -2.48 -8.91 -9.38
C ARG A 94 -1.81 -9.30 -8.07
N ARG A 95 -0.46 -9.38 -8.07
CA ARG A 95 0.33 -9.76 -6.89
C ARG A 95 0.58 -8.60 -5.94
N ILE A 96 0.57 -7.36 -6.46
CA ILE A 96 0.83 -6.11 -5.72
C ILE A 96 -0.42 -5.24 -5.78
N GLY A 97 -1.26 -5.34 -4.74
CA GLY A 97 -2.47 -4.53 -4.58
C GLY A 97 -2.17 -3.08 -4.20
N MET A 98 -3.13 -2.17 -4.42
CA MET A 98 -2.99 -0.77 -4.03
C MET A 98 -4.27 -0.21 -3.43
N VAL A 99 -4.10 0.55 -2.34
CA VAL A 99 -5.12 1.36 -1.68
C VAL A 99 -4.71 2.82 -1.82
N PHE A 100 -5.60 3.65 -2.34
CA PHE A 100 -5.34 5.05 -2.63
C PHE A 100 -5.70 5.96 -1.44
N GLN A 101 -5.13 7.15 -1.44
CA GLN A 101 -5.38 8.19 -0.44
C GLN A 101 -6.87 8.54 -0.32
N LYS A 102 -7.54 8.78 -1.45
CA LYS A 102 -8.99 8.98 -1.47
C LYS A 102 -9.69 7.65 -1.67
N PRO A 103 -10.65 7.28 -0.81
CA PRO A 103 -11.47 6.10 -1.03
C PRO A 103 -12.07 6.14 -2.43
N ASN A 104 -11.94 5.04 -3.16
CA ASN A 104 -12.41 4.93 -4.54
C ASN A 104 -13.25 3.66 -4.77
N PRO A 105 -14.27 3.39 -3.93
CA PRO A 105 -15.19 2.32 -4.22
C PRO A 105 -15.93 2.62 -5.52
N PHE A 106 -16.44 1.59 -6.20
CA PHE A 106 -17.39 1.78 -7.28
C PHE A 106 -18.75 2.20 -6.66
N PRO A 107 -19.13 3.48 -6.74
CA PRO A 107 -20.19 4.02 -5.88
C PRO A 107 -21.57 3.41 -6.15
N ALA A 108 -21.86 3.08 -7.41
CA ALA A 108 -23.11 2.45 -7.82
C ALA A 108 -23.15 0.93 -7.63
N MET A 109 -21.99 0.28 -7.47
CA MET A 109 -21.92 -1.15 -7.18
C MET A 109 -22.27 -1.42 -5.72
N SER A 110 -22.87 -2.57 -5.44
CA SER A 110 -23.07 -3.03 -4.07
C SER A 110 -21.76 -3.22 -3.31
N ILE A 111 -21.81 -3.27 -1.98
CA ILE A 111 -20.66 -3.60 -1.15
C ILE A 111 -20.07 -4.96 -1.58
N TYR A 112 -20.95 -5.95 -1.79
CA TYR A 112 -20.56 -7.28 -2.28
C TYR A 112 -19.83 -7.19 -3.64
N ASP A 113 -20.42 -6.50 -4.63
CA ASP A 113 -19.84 -6.39 -5.96
C ASP A 113 -18.54 -5.60 -5.98
N ASN A 114 -18.36 -4.62 -5.10
CA ASN A 114 -17.09 -3.94 -4.90
C ASN A 114 -15.98 -4.92 -4.49
N VAL A 115 -16.24 -5.80 -3.53
CA VAL A 115 -15.23 -6.77 -3.06
C VAL A 115 -14.83 -7.73 -4.19
N VAL A 116 -15.81 -8.28 -4.92
CA VAL A 116 -15.54 -9.26 -6.00
C VAL A 116 -15.12 -8.64 -7.33
N ALA A 117 -15.10 -7.32 -7.45
CA ALA A 117 -14.77 -6.63 -8.70
C ALA A 117 -13.41 -7.04 -9.27
N GLY A 118 -12.39 -7.18 -8.42
CA GLY A 118 -11.06 -7.61 -8.81
C GLY A 118 -11.03 -9.00 -9.45
N LEU A 119 -11.85 -9.94 -8.98
CA LEU A 119 -11.95 -11.29 -9.56
C LEU A 119 -12.51 -11.24 -10.99
N ARG A 120 -13.51 -10.38 -11.24
CA ARG A 120 -14.09 -10.20 -12.57
C ARG A 120 -13.05 -9.65 -13.55
N LEU A 121 -12.26 -8.66 -13.12
CA LEU A 121 -11.23 -8.02 -13.94
C LEU A 121 -10.05 -8.97 -14.25
N THR A 122 -9.71 -9.89 -13.34
CA THR A 122 -8.66 -10.88 -13.54
C THR A 122 -9.14 -12.13 -14.30
N GLY A 123 -10.42 -12.20 -14.67
CA GLY A 123 -11.01 -13.35 -15.34
C GLY A 123 -11.09 -14.61 -14.47
N THR A 124 -10.88 -14.49 -13.17
CA THR A 124 -10.92 -15.62 -12.23
C THR A 124 -12.36 -16.09 -12.06
N ARG A 125 -12.63 -17.31 -12.52
CA ARG A 125 -13.95 -17.95 -12.34
C ARG A 125 -14.03 -18.60 -10.98
N VAL A 126 -14.91 -18.09 -10.13
CA VAL A 126 -15.14 -18.57 -8.76
C VAL A 126 -16.62 -18.90 -8.61
N GLY A 127 -16.94 -20.03 -7.98
CA GLY A 127 -18.32 -20.44 -7.69
C GLY A 127 -19.01 -19.46 -6.74
N ARG A 128 -20.36 -19.53 -6.68
CA ARG A 128 -21.13 -18.61 -5.82
C ARG A 128 -20.74 -18.72 -4.34
N ARG A 129 -20.69 -19.93 -3.81
CA ARG A 129 -20.33 -20.19 -2.42
C ARG A 129 -18.93 -19.67 -2.08
N GLU A 130 -17.97 -19.94 -2.94
CA GLU A 130 -16.59 -19.49 -2.77
C GLU A 130 -16.48 -17.94 -2.80
N LYS A 131 -17.31 -17.27 -3.63
CA LYS A 131 -17.41 -15.79 -3.62
C LYS A 131 -17.97 -15.28 -2.30
N ASP A 132 -19.01 -15.92 -1.78
CA ASP A 132 -19.64 -15.51 -0.52
C ASP A 132 -18.64 -15.66 0.65
N GLU A 133 -17.91 -16.77 0.71
CA GLU A 133 -16.82 -17.00 1.68
C GLU A 133 -15.69 -15.96 1.54
N LEU A 134 -15.29 -15.65 0.31
CA LEU A 134 -14.25 -14.66 0.03
C LEU A 134 -14.67 -13.23 0.43
N VAL A 135 -15.93 -12.87 0.20
CA VAL A 135 -16.47 -11.55 0.59
C VAL A 135 -16.48 -11.43 2.12
N GLU A 136 -16.94 -12.45 2.84
CA GLU A 136 -16.92 -12.47 4.30
C GLU A 136 -15.48 -12.38 4.83
N GLU A 137 -14.57 -13.20 4.31
CA GLU A 137 -13.14 -13.19 4.67
C GLU A 137 -12.53 -11.81 4.45
N SER A 138 -12.69 -11.24 3.25
CA SER A 138 -12.07 -9.95 2.88
C SER A 138 -12.60 -8.79 3.70
N LEU A 139 -13.93 -8.73 3.95
CA LEU A 139 -14.54 -7.71 4.78
C LEU A 139 -14.17 -7.88 6.26
N THR A 140 -13.99 -9.12 6.73
CA THR A 140 -13.54 -9.41 8.10
C THR A 140 -12.10 -8.93 8.29
N ARG A 141 -11.19 -9.27 7.35
CA ARG A 141 -9.80 -8.83 7.37
C ARG A 141 -9.65 -7.30 7.26
N ALA A 142 -10.58 -6.64 6.59
CA ALA A 142 -10.63 -5.17 6.53
C ALA A 142 -11.37 -4.53 7.72
N GLY A 143 -11.74 -5.30 8.75
CA GLY A 143 -12.44 -4.81 9.93
C GLY A 143 -13.84 -4.21 9.64
N LEU A 144 -14.47 -4.58 8.51
CA LEU A 144 -15.73 -3.98 8.05
C LEU A 144 -16.93 -4.95 8.17
N TRP A 145 -16.72 -6.25 8.23
CA TRP A 145 -17.78 -7.27 8.18
C TRP A 145 -18.93 -7.01 9.15
N LYS A 146 -18.63 -6.78 10.43
CA LYS A 146 -19.65 -6.59 11.48
C LYS A 146 -20.58 -5.41 11.20
N GLU A 147 -20.13 -4.42 10.44
CA GLU A 147 -20.89 -3.20 10.13
C GLU A 147 -21.77 -3.35 8.89
N VAL A 148 -21.43 -4.28 7.98
CA VAL A 148 -22.06 -4.33 6.65
C VAL A 148 -22.70 -5.68 6.28
N ARG A 149 -22.50 -6.75 7.05
CA ARG A 149 -22.98 -8.10 6.73
C ARG A 149 -24.48 -8.18 6.41
N ASP A 150 -25.30 -7.37 7.07
CA ASP A 150 -26.74 -7.35 6.89
C ASP A 150 -27.20 -6.43 5.75
N ARG A 151 -26.26 -5.73 5.07
CA ARG A 151 -26.53 -4.76 4.01
C ARG A 151 -25.59 -4.86 2.82
N LEU A 152 -25.06 -6.04 2.51
CA LEU A 152 -24.10 -6.27 1.42
C LEU A 152 -24.60 -5.85 0.03
N ARG A 153 -25.93 -5.74 -0.15
CA ARG A 153 -26.53 -5.29 -1.42
C ARG A 153 -26.69 -3.78 -1.54
N GLN A 154 -26.43 -3.03 -0.48
CA GLN A 154 -26.44 -1.58 -0.55
C GLN A 154 -25.28 -1.04 -1.37
N PRO A 155 -25.44 0.12 -2.06
CA PRO A 155 -24.37 0.75 -2.82
C PRO A 155 -23.16 1.09 -1.94
N GLY A 156 -21.94 0.87 -2.46
CA GLY A 156 -20.70 1.23 -1.76
C GLY A 156 -20.57 2.72 -1.48
N GLY A 157 -21.17 3.57 -2.33
CA GLY A 157 -21.19 5.02 -2.13
C GLY A 157 -22.02 5.50 -0.92
N ALA A 158 -22.90 4.65 -0.37
CA ALA A 158 -23.69 4.98 0.84
C ALA A 158 -22.93 4.81 2.15
N LEU A 159 -21.71 4.29 2.11
CA LEU A 159 -20.84 4.09 3.26
C LEU A 159 -20.17 5.42 3.69
N SER A 160 -19.83 5.54 5.00
CA SER A 160 -18.98 6.63 5.49
C SER A 160 -17.58 6.58 4.87
N GLY A 161 -16.82 7.67 4.90
CA GLY A 161 -15.46 7.73 4.33
C GLY A 161 -14.54 6.62 4.86
N GLY A 162 -14.54 6.39 6.17
CA GLY A 162 -13.74 5.31 6.78
C GLY A 162 -14.24 3.91 6.40
N GLN A 163 -15.55 3.71 6.24
CA GLN A 163 -16.11 2.46 5.73
C GLN A 163 -15.76 2.24 4.26
N GLN A 164 -15.80 3.30 3.44
CA GLN A 164 -15.38 3.23 2.03
C GLN A 164 -13.90 2.86 1.91
N GLN A 165 -13.03 3.42 2.76
CA GLN A 165 -11.61 3.08 2.76
C GLN A 165 -11.40 1.61 3.11
N ARG A 166 -12.07 1.11 4.16
CA ARG A 166 -12.00 -0.31 4.52
C ARG A 166 -12.63 -1.22 3.45
N LEU A 167 -13.63 -0.74 2.71
CA LEU A 167 -14.15 -1.46 1.55
C LEU A 167 -13.11 -1.54 0.42
N CYS A 168 -12.34 -0.47 0.17
CA CYS A 168 -11.24 -0.49 -0.78
C CYS A 168 -10.11 -1.45 -0.36
N ILE A 169 -9.82 -1.54 0.95
CA ILE A 169 -8.89 -2.54 1.49
C ILE A 169 -9.44 -3.95 1.26
N ALA A 170 -10.71 -4.22 1.59
CA ALA A 170 -11.35 -5.51 1.36
C ALA A 170 -11.31 -5.92 -0.12
N ARG A 171 -11.60 -4.98 -1.04
CA ARG A 171 -11.48 -5.19 -2.49
C ARG A 171 -10.07 -5.56 -2.92
N ALA A 172 -9.06 -4.90 -2.36
CA ALA A 172 -7.65 -5.20 -2.66
C ALA A 172 -7.25 -6.59 -2.13
N LEU A 173 -7.72 -6.98 -0.95
CA LEU A 173 -7.44 -8.27 -0.32
C LEU A 173 -8.14 -9.45 -1.02
N ALA A 174 -9.29 -9.22 -1.67
CA ALA A 174 -10.08 -10.27 -2.32
C ALA A 174 -9.34 -10.96 -3.49
N VAL A 175 -8.38 -10.29 -4.12
CA VAL A 175 -7.52 -10.89 -5.16
C VAL A 175 -6.31 -11.63 -4.58
N ARG A 176 -6.21 -11.70 -3.23
CA ARG A 176 -5.13 -12.36 -2.48
C ARG A 176 -3.73 -11.88 -2.89
N PRO A 177 -3.45 -10.57 -2.78
CA PRO A 177 -2.15 -10.03 -3.11
C PRO A 177 -1.10 -10.52 -2.09
N GLN A 178 0.15 -10.60 -2.51
CA GLN A 178 1.30 -10.91 -1.65
C GLN A 178 1.91 -9.63 -1.06
N VAL A 179 1.70 -8.48 -1.73
CA VAL A 179 2.10 -7.14 -1.30
C VAL A 179 0.91 -6.21 -1.38
N LEU A 180 0.73 -5.33 -0.40
CA LEU A 180 -0.30 -4.28 -0.38
C LEU A 180 0.36 -2.91 -0.19
N LEU A 181 0.21 -2.06 -1.20
CA LEU A 181 0.68 -0.69 -1.17
C LEU A 181 -0.46 0.22 -0.68
N MET A 182 -0.16 1.14 0.23
CA MET A 182 -1.13 2.07 0.79
C MET A 182 -0.60 3.51 0.69
N ASP A 183 -1.25 4.35 -0.11
CA ASP A 183 -0.89 5.76 -0.27
C ASP A 183 -1.75 6.61 0.67
N GLU A 184 -1.20 7.04 1.79
CA GLU A 184 -1.85 7.86 2.82
C GLU A 184 -3.28 7.41 3.20
N PRO A 185 -3.50 6.13 3.58
CA PRO A 185 -4.84 5.55 3.67
C PRO A 185 -5.74 6.17 4.75
N CYS A 186 -5.19 6.98 5.64
CA CYS A 186 -5.91 7.59 6.76
C CYS A 186 -6.00 9.13 6.70
N SER A 187 -5.44 9.78 5.67
CA SER A 187 -5.30 11.25 5.63
C SER A 187 -6.63 12.02 5.66
N ALA A 188 -7.73 11.41 5.22
CA ALA A 188 -9.05 12.02 5.17
C ALA A 188 -10.05 11.39 6.16
N LEU A 189 -9.55 10.62 7.14
CA LEU A 189 -10.40 9.88 8.07
C LEU A 189 -10.43 10.55 9.47
N ASP A 190 -11.54 10.37 10.16
CA ASP A 190 -11.67 10.71 11.56
C ASP A 190 -10.79 9.78 12.44
N PRO A 191 -10.48 10.17 13.69
CA PRO A 191 -9.60 9.39 14.57
C PRO A 191 -10.06 7.96 14.83
N THR A 192 -11.37 7.71 14.90
CA THR A 192 -11.92 6.38 15.14
C THR A 192 -11.74 5.49 13.92
N SER A 193 -12.01 6.01 12.72
CA SER A 193 -11.80 5.32 11.45
C SER A 193 -10.33 5.06 11.19
N THR A 194 -9.45 6.02 11.53
CA THR A 194 -8.00 5.87 11.45
C THR A 194 -7.52 4.69 12.30
N ARG A 195 -7.93 4.62 13.57
CA ARG A 195 -7.57 3.52 14.46
C ARG A 195 -7.99 2.14 13.90
N ARG A 196 -9.18 2.04 13.33
CA ARG A 196 -9.66 0.80 12.71
C ARG A 196 -8.82 0.38 11.49
N VAL A 197 -8.36 1.34 10.68
CA VAL A 197 -7.44 1.05 9.56
C VAL A 197 -6.07 0.59 10.09
N GLU A 198 -5.56 1.23 11.14
CA GLU A 198 -4.31 0.82 11.80
C GLU A 198 -4.41 -0.60 12.38
N GLU A 199 -5.51 -0.94 13.06
CA GLU A 199 -5.79 -2.30 13.54
C GLU A 199 -5.80 -3.31 12.39
N THR A 200 -6.42 -2.94 11.25
CA THR A 200 -6.42 -3.75 10.04
C THR A 200 -4.99 -3.98 9.52
N ILE A 201 -4.15 -2.94 9.46
CA ILE A 201 -2.74 -3.05 9.03
C ILE A 201 -1.97 -4.01 9.94
N HIS A 202 -2.15 -3.90 11.26
CA HIS A 202 -1.55 -4.82 12.21
C HIS A 202 -1.98 -6.29 12.01
N GLU A 203 -3.26 -6.53 11.74
CA GLU A 203 -3.78 -7.88 11.49
C GLU A 203 -3.27 -8.46 10.16
N LEU A 204 -2.92 -7.61 9.19
CA LEU A 204 -2.33 -8.02 7.92
C LEU A 204 -0.84 -8.37 8.03
N ALA A 205 -0.13 -7.83 9.02
CA ALA A 205 1.27 -8.15 9.25
C ALA A 205 1.47 -9.67 9.42
N GLY A 206 2.52 -10.21 8.79
CA GLY A 206 2.79 -11.66 8.72
C GLY A 206 1.98 -12.40 7.64
N GLN A 207 0.93 -11.80 7.09
CA GLN A 207 0.08 -12.41 6.06
C GLN A 207 0.29 -11.80 4.67
N VAL A 208 0.62 -10.51 4.62
CA VAL A 208 0.85 -9.71 3.43
C VAL A 208 1.99 -8.75 3.74
N THR A 209 2.88 -8.48 2.78
CA THR A 209 3.86 -7.40 2.91
C THR A 209 3.14 -6.08 2.68
N VAL A 210 3.28 -5.12 3.59
CA VAL A 210 2.60 -3.83 3.49
C VAL A 210 3.64 -2.71 3.30
N VAL A 211 3.41 -1.83 2.33
CA VAL A 211 4.17 -0.59 2.18
C VAL A 211 3.20 0.58 2.32
N ILE A 212 3.39 1.42 3.32
CA ILE A 212 2.50 2.53 3.62
C ILE A 212 3.22 3.88 3.50
N VAL A 213 2.66 4.79 2.71
CA VAL A 213 3.03 6.21 2.74
C VAL A 213 2.18 6.90 3.79
N THR A 214 2.80 7.65 4.68
CA THR A 214 2.08 8.50 5.63
C THR A 214 2.91 9.73 6.01
N HIS A 215 2.25 10.85 6.23
CA HIS A 215 2.82 12.05 6.82
C HIS A 215 2.61 12.11 8.35
N ASN A 216 1.89 11.15 8.90
CA ASN A 216 1.64 11.05 10.34
C ASN A 216 2.71 10.16 11.01
N MET A 217 3.65 10.81 11.71
CA MET A 217 4.77 10.13 12.39
C MET A 217 4.29 9.11 13.43
N GLN A 218 3.25 9.47 14.19
CA GLN A 218 2.71 8.57 15.22
C GLN A 218 2.07 7.34 14.58
N GLN A 219 1.42 7.47 13.43
CA GLN A 219 0.90 6.34 12.68
C GLN A 219 2.04 5.44 12.19
N ALA A 220 3.07 6.01 11.54
CA ALA A 220 4.23 5.25 11.08
C ALA A 220 4.86 4.45 12.23
N ALA A 221 5.11 5.10 13.37
CA ALA A 221 5.69 4.47 14.55
C ALA A 221 4.83 3.32 15.12
N ARG A 222 3.49 3.44 15.04
CA ARG A 222 2.61 2.39 15.57
C ARG A 222 2.47 1.18 14.65
N VAL A 223 2.42 1.39 13.32
CA VAL A 223 2.02 0.31 12.41
C VAL A 223 3.17 -0.41 11.71
N SER A 224 4.39 0.18 11.69
CA SER A 224 5.48 -0.36 10.88
C SER A 224 6.59 -1.02 11.69
N GLN A 225 7.28 -2.00 11.08
CA GLN A 225 8.51 -2.60 11.58
C GLN A 225 9.74 -1.99 10.91
N GLN A 226 9.58 -1.50 9.66
CA GLN A 226 10.62 -0.82 8.91
C GLN A 226 10.15 0.58 8.54
N CYS A 227 11.06 1.53 8.49
CA CYS A 227 10.76 2.90 8.12
C CYS A 227 11.84 3.45 7.18
N ALA A 228 11.44 4.21 6.16
CA ALA A 228 12.35 4.93 5.28
C ALA A 228 11.95 6.41 5.22
N PHE A 229 12.91 7.27 5.50
CA PHE A 229 12.73 8.72 5.43
C PHE A 229 13.17 9.25 4.07
N PHE A 230 12.23 9.85 3.36
CA PHE A 230 12.40 10.48 2.05
C PHE A 230 12.55 12.00 2.21
N LEU A 231 13.46 12.57 1.46
CA LEU A 231 13.66 14.02 1.37
C LEU A 231 13.96 14.42 -0.08
N ALA A 232 13.47 15.57 -0.49
CA ALA A 232 13.90 16.32 -1.66
C ALA A 232 14.33 17.70 -1.18
N GLU A 233 15.57 18.09 -1.42
CA GLU A 233 16.04 19.44 -1.18
C GLU A 233 15.65 20.33 -2.36
N GLN A 234 15.68 21.67 -2.18
CA GLN A 234 15.24 22.59 -3.23
C GLN A 234 16.02 22.33 -4.54
N GLY A 235 15.26 22.03 -5.61
CA GLY A 235 15.81 21.80 -6.94
C GLY A 235 16.42 20.41 -7.18
N THR A 236 16.37 19.50 -6.18
CA THR A 236 16.86 18.13 -6.33
C THR A 236 15.73 17.11 -6.35
N PRO A 237 15.90 15.98 -7.07
CA PRO A 237 14.99 14.85 -6.96
C PRO A 237 14.96 14.28 -5.54
N GLY A 238 13.83 13.70 -5.16
CA GLY A 238 13.71 12.99 -3.88
C GLY A 238 14.54 11.72 -3.82
N GLY A 239 15.00 11.40 -2.63
CA GLY A 239 15.75 10.19 -2.32
C GLY A 239 15.50 9.72 -0.90
N ILE A 240 16.02 8.55 -0.55
CA ILE A 240 16.05 8.07 0.84
C ILE A 240 17.27 8.68 1.54
N VAL A 241 17.01 9.32 2.66
CA VAL A 241 18.06 9.85 3.56
C VAL A 241 18.52 8.77 4.50
N GLU A 242 17.56 8.06 5.11
CA GLU A 242 17.82 7.03 6.10
C GLU A 242 16.71 5.98 6.08
N HIS A 243 17.04 4.71 6.30
CA HIS A 243 16.07 3.64 6.43
C HIS A 243 16.56 2.57 7.40
N GLY A 244 15.63 1.89 8.05
CA GLY A 244 15.96 0.83 9.00
C GLY A 244 14.76 0.44 9.85
N PRO A 245 14.99 -0.28 10.97
CA PRO A 245 13.97 -0.59 11.96
C PRO A 245 13.26 0.69 12.44
N THR A 246 11.95 0.65 12.53
CA THR A 246 11.14 1.81 12.93
C THR A 246 11.57 2.39 14.29
N GLU A 247 11.89 1.52 15.25
CA GLU A 247 12.37 1.95 16.56
C GLU A 247 13.67 2.77 16.47
N HIS A 248 14.55 2.42 15.54
CA HIS A 248 15.80 3.15 15.30
C HIS A 248 15.53 4.54 14.70
N ILE A 249 14.75 4.59 13.61
CA ILE A 249 14.42 5.84 12.89
C ILE A 249 13.72 6.84 13.80
N PHE A 250 12.87 6.39 14.72
CA PHE A 250 12.15 7.28 15.65
C PHE A 250 12.87 7.53 16.97
N GLY A 251 13.75 6.63 17.40
CA GLY A 251 14.43 6.73 18.69
C GLY A 251 15.84 7.29 18.63
N THR A 252 16.65 6.79 17.71
CA THR A 252 18.08 7.10 17.60
C THR A 252 18.52 7.19 16.14
N PRO A 253 17.92 8.11 15.35
CA PRO A 253 18.29 8.27 13.94
C PRO A 253 19.77 8.72 13.81
N GLU A 254 20.46 8.23 12.80
CA GLU A 254 21.87 8.56 12.53
C GLU A 254 22.02 9.88 11.77
N ASP A 255 21.08 10.20 10.87
CA ASP A 255 21.09 11.43 10.08
C ASP A 255 20.35 12.56 10.82
N GLN A 256 21.00 13.73 10.94
CA GLN A 256 20.43 14.89 11.62
C GLN A 256 19.13 15.37 10.97
N ARG A 257 18.97 15.24 9.65
CA ARG A 257 17.74 15.61 8.92
C ARG A 257 16.58 14.69 9.31
N THR A 258 16.86 13.39 9.53
CA THR A 258 15.87 12.43 10.05
C THR A 258 15.47 12.81 11.48
N ALA A 259 16.45 13.10 12.35
CA ALA A 259 16.21 13.51 13.71
C ALA A 259 15.33 14.77 13.79
N ASP A 260 15.61 15.77 12.97
CA ASP A 260 14.84 17.02 12.92
C ASP A 260 13.42 16.80 12.40
N TYR A 261 13.26 15.95 11.38
CA TYR A 261 11.95 15.62 10.83
C TYR A 261 11.07 14.89 11.84
N VAL A 262 11.60 13.85 12.47
CA VAL A 262 10.88 13.04 13.48
C VAL A 262 10.52 13.84 14.71
N ALA A 263 11.39 14.78 15.11
CA ALA A 263 11.14 15.69 16.22
C ALA A 263 10.19 16.87 15.89
N GLY A 264 9.69 16.96 14.66
CA GLY A 264 8.80 18.05 14.20
C GLY A 264 9.51 19.41 14.05
N ARG A 265 10.83 19.42 13.96
CA ARG A 265 11.65 20.64 13.76
C ARG A 265 11.91 20.96 12.27
N PHE A 266 11.18 20.32 11.40
CA PHE A 266 11.30 20.47 9.95
C PHE A 266 10.28 21.53 9.48
N GLY A 267 10.75 22.68 9.03
CA GLY A 267 9.92 23.78 8.54
C GLY A 267 10.75 24.82 7.80
#